data_0309a2ba753b884df669428502643584
#
_entry.id   0309a2ba753b884df669428502643584
#
_cell.length_a   1.000
_cell.length_b   1.000
_cell.length_c   1.000
_cell.angle_alpha   90.00
_cell.angle_beta   90.00
_cell.angle_gamma   90.00
#
_symmetry.space_group_name_H-M   'P 1'
#
loop_
_entity.id
_entity.type
_entity.pdbx_description
1 polymer ?
#
loop_
_entity_poly.entity_id
_entity_poly.type
_entity_poly.pdbx_seq_one_letter_code
_entity_poly.pdbx_strand_id
1 'polypeptide(L)'
;NGKALRRVVVTGLGIVSPIGNHAAEVAKSLREGHSGIVRCDKYAEMGFRSHVHGAPEIDFDDHIDRKLRRFMGDGAAYSYIAMGQAISDSGLGEKDVRDLRTGLVVGSGGPSTSAQVVAADLARQKSPKRVGPYAVPKTMCSTLSANMSTAFGMRGLSYSISSACSTSAHCIGNGSELIQMDKQDIVFAGGAEELHWTLTVLFDAMGALSSKYNETPQKASRAYDVNRDGFVIAAGAGVV
;
A
#
# COMPACT_ATOMS: atom_id res chain seq x y z
N ASN A 1 -31.81 13.31 -22.34
CA ASN A 1 -31.93 11.90 -21.98
C ASN A 1 -30.74 11.52 -21.10
N GLY A 2 -30.81 11.77 -19.77
CA GLY A 2 -29.81 11.35 -18.83
C GLY A 2 -29.85 9.82 -18.68
N LYS A 3 -28.82 9.11 -19.16
CA LYS A 3 -28.64 7.68 -18.87
C LYS A 3 -28.42 7.55 -17.36
N ALA A 4 -29.23 6.75 -16.67
CA ALA A 4 -29.02 6.51 -15.25
C ALA A 4 -27.62 5.91 -15.05
N LEU A 5 -26.90 6.42 -14.05
CA LEU A 5 -25.60 5.86 -13.66
C LEU A 5 -25.77 4.43 -13.13
N ARG A 6 -24.85 3.56 -13.46
CA ARG A 6 -24.84 2.19 -12.92
C ARG A 6 -24.53 2.25 -11.42
N ARG A 7 -25.24 1.43 -10.64
CA ARG A 7 -24.96 1.26 -9.21
C ARG A 7 -23.68 0.45 -9.04
N VAL A 8 -22.78 0.93 -8.17
CA VAL A 8 -21.52 0.26 -7.82
C VAL A 8 -21.62 -0.31 -6.42
N VAL A 9 -21.10 -1.50 -6.22
CA VAL A 9 -21.03 -2.20 -4.93
C VAL A 9 -19.66 -2.79 -4.73
N VAL A 10 -19.23 -2.89 -3.47
CA VAL A 10 -18.01 -3.61 -3.09
C VAL A 10 -18.33 -5.09 -2.99
N THR A 11 -17.58 -5.94 -3.67
CA THR A 11 -17.82 -7.38 -3.77
C THR A 11 -16.67 -8.21 -3.19
N GLY A 12 -15.52 -7.61 -2.93
CA GLY A 12 -14.38 -8.26 -2.32
C GLY A 12 -13.50 -7.25 -1.60
N LEU A 13 -12.79 -7.71 -0.58
CA LEU A 13 -11.89 -6.90 0.24
C LEU A 13 -10.61 -7.67 0.54
N GLY A 14 -9.47 -7.02 0.33
CA GLY A 14 -8.18 -7.49 0.80
C GLY A 14 -7.44 -6.43 1.58
N ILE A 15 -6.74 -6.82 2.64
CA ILE A 15 -6.02 -5.91 3.50
C ILE A 15 -4.78 -6.57 4.11
N VAL A 16 -3.69 -5.80 4.18
CA VAL A 16 -2.51 -6.09 4.98
C VAL A 16 -2.19 -4.85 5.79
N SER A 17 -2.09 -4.98 7.10
CA SER A 17 -1.88 -3.84 8.00
C SER A 17 -1.15 -4.25 9.28
N PRO A 18 -0.64 -3.29 10.08
CA PRO A 18 -0.01 -3.58 11.36
C PRO A 18 -0.93 -4.25 12.41
N ILE A 19 -2.24 -4.29 12.17
CA ILE A 19 -3.22 -4.90 13.07
C ILE A 19 -3.84 -6.18 12.52
N GLY A 20 -3.31 -6.68 11.41
CA GLY A 20 -3.73 -7.96 10.80
C GLY A 20 -3.43 -8.02 9.32
N ASN A 21 -3.23 -9.23 8.82
CA ASN A 21 -2.84 -9.53 7.46
C ASN A 21 -4.01 -9.98 6.57
N HIS A 22 -5.23 -9.98 7.10
CA HIS A 22 -6.48 -10.18 6.36
C HIS A 22 -7.68 -9.60 7.13
N ALA A 23 -8.81 -9.46 6.47
CA ALA A 23 -9.99 -8.78 6.99
C ALA A 23 -10.48 -9.29 8.36
N ALA A 24 -10.43 -10.60 8.61
CA ALA A 24 -10.89 -11.18 9.88
C ALA A 24 -9.98 -10.79 11.06
N GLU A 25 -8.64 -10.80 10.87
CA GLU A 25 -7.68 -10.35 11.90
C GLU A 25 -7.84 -8.87 12.19
N VAL A 26 -7.94 -8.04 11.15
CA VAL A 26 -8.16 -6.61 11.30
C VAL A 26 -9.46 -6.33 12.05
N ALA A 27 -10.55 -6.99 11.68
CA ALA A 27 -11.84 -6.84 12.36
C ALA A 27 -11.76 -7.27 13.83
N LYS A 28 -11.02 -8.33 14.15
CA LYS A 28 -10.76 -8.76 15.53
C LYS A 28 -9.99 -7.70 16.31
N SER A 29 -8.86 -7.23 15.76
CA SER A 29 -8.03 -6.20 16.39
C SER A 29 -8.80 -4.91 16.65
N LEU A 30 -9.66 -4.49 15.71
CA LEU A 30 -10.53 -3.32 15.89
C LEU A 30 -11.54 -3.50 17.02
N ARG A 31 -12.17 -4.67 17.13
CA ARG A 31 -13.12 -4.97 18.22
C ARG A 31 -12.46 -5.01 19.60
N GLU A 32 -11.23 -5.51 19.65
CA GLU A 32 -10.45 -5.66 20.88
C GLU A 32 -9.67 -4.37 21.25
N GLY A 33 -9.67 -3.36 20.37
CA GLY A 33 -8.89 -2.13 20.56
C GLY A 33 -7.39 -2.38 20.53
N HIS A 34 -6.95 -3.40 19.76
CA HIS A 34 -5.54 -3.74 19.63
C HIS A 34 -4.81 -2.73 18.75
N SER A 35 -3.65 -2.26 19.22
CA SER A 35 -2.76 -1.37 18.49
C SER A 35 -1.60 -2.16 17.88
N GLY A 36 -1.36 -1.95 16.59
CA GLY A 36 -0.19 -2.49 15.89
C GLY A 36 1.02 -1.53 15.89
N ILE A 37 0.99 -0.48 16.70
CA ILE A 37 2.10 0.47 16.78
C ILE A 37 3.11 -0.02 17.79
N VAL A 38 4.37 -0.07 17.37
CA VAL A 38 5.51 -0.57 18.14
C VAL A 38 6.64 0.45 18.17
N ARG A 39 7.55 0.30 19.15
CA ARG A 39 8.79 1.06 19.22
C ARG A 39 9.75 0.59 18.12
N CYS A 40 10.44 1.54 17.52
CA CYS A 40 11.50 1.31 16.53
C CYS A 40 12.82 1.87 17.07
N ASP A 41 13.68 1.03 17.62
CA ASP A 41 14.95 1.44 18.21
C ASP A 41 15.89 2.05 17.17
N LYS A 42 15.81 1.59 15.92
CA LYS A 42 16.57 2.19 14.81
C LYS A 42 16.27 3.68 14.64
N TYR A 43 15.03 4.12 14.86
CA TYR A 43 14.69 5.54 14.77
C TYR A 43 15.33 6.34 15.89
N ALA A 44 15.36 5.78 17.11
CA ALA A 44 16.04 6.40 18.26
C ALA A 44 17.56 6.50 18.01
N GLU A 45 18.19 5.43 17.52
CA GLU A 45 19.62 5.40 17.16
C GLU A 45 19.99 6.43 16.05
N MET A 46 19.07 6.66 15.12
CA MET A 46 19.23 7.66 14.06
C MET A 46 18.94 9.10 14.50
N GLY A 47 18.49 9.30 15.74
CA GLY A 47 18.17 10.62 16.29
C GLY A 47 16.84 11.21 15.83
N PHE A 48 15.88 10.39 15.43
CA PHE A 48 14.52 10.83 15.11
C PHE A 48 13.82 11.29 16.39
N ARG A 49 12.88 12.21 16.27
CA ARG A 49 12.00 12.63 17.37
C ARG A 49 10.94 11.55 17.66
N SER A 50 10.39 10.94 16.61
CA SER A 50 9.44 9.84 16.72
C SER A 50 10.16 8.50 16.69
N HIS A 51 9.93 7.67 17.72
CA HIS A 51 10.52 6.34 17.82
C HIS A 51 9.49 5.23 17.58
N VAL A 52 8.36 5.53 16.96
CA VAL A 52 7.25 4.59 16.77
C VAL A 52 6.86 4.43 15.33
N HIS A 53 6.39 3.23 14.98
CA HIS A 53 5.86 2.94 13.66
C HIS A 53 4.85 1.78 13.70
N GLY A 54 4.13 1.56 12.59
CA GLY A 54 3.29 0.39 12.36
C GLY A 54 3.81 -0.43 11.18
N ALA A 55 4.31 -1.63 11.45
CA ALA A 55 4.78 -2.56 10.43
C ALA A 55 3.89 -3.80 10.39
N PRO A 56 3.37 -4.23 9.22
CA PRO A 56 2.75 -5.53 9.09
C PRO A 56 3.75 -6.66 9.39
N GLU A 57 3.34 -7.65 10.16
CA GLU A 57 4.13 -8.86 10.44
C GLU A 57 3.79 -9.92 9.40
N ILE A 58 4.46 -9.90 8.27
CA ILE A 58 4.22 -10.82 7.15
C ILE A 58 5.53 -11.16 6.43
N ASP A 59 5.73 -12.43 6.13
CA ASP A 59 6.81 -12.88 5.27
C ASP A 59 6.33 -12.92 3.82
N PHE A 60 6.96 -12.12 2.98
CA PHE A 60 6.60 -12.07 1.56
C PHE A 60 6.91 -13.37 0.80
N ASP A 61 7.92 -14.12 1.23
CA ASP A 61 8.33 -15.36 0.57
C ASP A 61 7.27 -16.48 0.71
N ASP A 62 6.41 -16.39 1.74
CA ASP A 62 5.26 -17.29 1.91
C ASP A 62 4.11 -17.00 0.93
N HIS A 63 4.08 -15.80 0.34
CA HIS A 63 2.94 -15.30 -0.43
C HIS A 63 3.26 -14.98 -1.88
N ILE A 64 4.51 -14.68 -2.21
CA ILE A 64 4.89 -14.13 -3.52
C ILE A 64 6.02 -14.93 -4.14
N ASP A 65 5.80 -15.44 -5.35
CA ASP A 65 6.86 -16.09 -6.12
C ASP A 65 8.08 -15.16 -6.28
N ARG A 66 9.27 -15.71 -6.06
CA ARG A 66 10.54 -14.98 -6.12
C ARG A 66 10.77 -14.24 -7.44
N LYS A 67 10.23 -14.77 -8.56
CA LYS A 67 10.36 -14.13 -9.88
C LYS A 67 9.52 -12.86 -9.97
N LEU A 68 8.37 -12.83 -9.30
CA LEU A 68 7.52 -11.63 -9.20
C LEU A 68 8.09 -10.64 -8.17
N ARG A 69 8.48 -11.13 -6.99
CA ARG A 69 8.97 -10.30 -5.89
C ARG A 69 10.14 -9.38 -6.28
N ARG A 70 11.01 -9.80 -7.19
CA ARG A 70 12.16 -9.01 -7.65
C ARG A 70 11.79 -7.67 -8.29
N PHE A 71 10.56 -7.53 -8.82
CA PHE A 71 10.06 -6.29 -9.44
C PHE A 71 9.33 -5.38 -8.45
N MET A 72 9.06 -5.85 -7.22
CA MET A 72 8.22 -5.19 -6.23
C MET A 72 9.05 -4.55 -5.13
N GLY A 73 8.77 -3.27 -4.80
CA GLY A 73 9.04 -2.72 -3.48
C GLY A 73 8.02 -3.28 -2.48
N ASP A 74 8.18 -3.00 -1.18
CA ASP A 74 7.31 -3.59 -0.16
C ASP A 74 5.85 -3.13 -0.29
N GLY A 75 5.58 -1.88 -0.69
CA GLY A 75 4.23 -1.41 -0.98
C GLY A 75 3.53 -2.23 -2.07
N ALA A 76 4.26 -2.54 -3.17
CA ALA A 76 3.72 -3.40 -4.22
C ALA A 76 3.50 -4.85 -3.76
N ALA A 77 4.37 -5.35 -2.87
CA ALA A 77 4.22 -6.68 -2.28
C ALA A 77 2.98 -6.77 -1.37
N TYR A 78 2.76 -5.79 -0.50
CA TYR A 78 1.52 -5.71 0.28
C TYR A 78 0.27 -5.64 -0.61
N SER A 79 0.33 -4.82 -1.67
CA SER A 79 -0.77 -4.70 -2.63
C SER A 79 -1.07 -6.01 -3.35
N TYR A 80 -0.04 -6.78 -3.72
CA TYR A 80 -0.21 -8.09 -4.33
C TYR A 80 -0.98 -9.06 -3.43
N ILE A 81 -0.63 -9.10 -2.15
CA ILE A 81 -1.29 -9.96 -1.17
C ILE A 81 -2.74 -9.50 -0.96
N ALA A 82 -2.96 -8.20 -0.76
CA ALA A 82 -4.30 -7.64 -0.59
C ALA A 82 -5.18 -7.88 -1.82
N MET A 83 -4.64 -7.73 -3.04
CA MET A 83 -5.39 -8.00 -4.27
C MET A 83 -5.76 -9.48 -4.41
N GLY A 84 -4.85 -10.40 -4.08
CA GLY A 84 -5.15 -11.83 -4.04
C GLY A 84 -6.29 -12.17 -3.08
N GLN A 85 -6.33 -11.52 -1.92
CA GLN A 85 -7.42 -11.66 -0.95
C GLN A 85 -8.74 -11.11 -1.51
N ALA A 86 -8.74 -9.92 -2.13
CA ALA A 86 -9.93 -9.32 -2.72
C ALA A 86 -10.52 -10.19 -3.85
N ILE A 87 -9.66 -10.79 -4.70
CA ILE A 87 -10.07 -11.75 -5.72
C ILE A 87 -10.75 -12.97 -5.06
N SER A 88 -10.11 -13.53 -4.03
CA SER A 88 -10.66 -14.69 -3.32
C SER A 88 -11.98 -14.39 -2.63
N ASP A 89 -12.08 -13.23 -1.96
CA ASP A 89 -13.28 -12.80 -1.23
C ASP A 89 -14.46 -12.52 -2.17
N SER A 90 -14.19 -11.95 -3.34
CA SER A 90 -15.22 -11.68 -4.36
C SER A 90 -15.73 -12.94 -5.08
N GLY A 91 -15.04 -14.06 -4.98
CA GLY A 91 -15.36 -15.29 -5.72
C GLY A 91 -15.10 -15.21 -7.22
N LEU A 92 -14.36 -14.19 -7.70
CA LEU A 92 -14.00 -14.05 -9.11
C LEU A 92 -13.01 -15.13 -9.54
N GLY A 93 -13.25 -15.72 -10.71
CA GLY A 93 -12.31 -16.65 -11.33
C GLY A 93 -11.28 -15.95 -12.21
N GLU A 94 -10.28 -16.71 -12.67
CA GLU A 94 -9.21 -16.20 -13.54
C GLU A 94 -9.74 -15.53 -14.81
N LYS A 95 -10.83 -16.04 -15.38
CA LYS A 95 -11.46 -15.47 -16.59
C LYS A 95 -12.01 -14.08 -16.32
N ASP A 96 -12.63 -13.88 -15.15
CA ASP A 96 -13.21 -12.61 -14.77
C ASP A 96 -12.12 -11.56 -14.52
N VAL A 97 -11.03 -11.94 -13.83
CA VAL A 97 -9.86 -11.08 -13.57
C VAL A 97 -9.18 -10.65 -14.87
N ARG A 98 -9.10 -11.54 -15.86
CA ARG A 98 -8.44 -11.28 -17.15
C ARG A 98 -9.37 -10.75 -18.24
N ASP A 99 -10.62 -10.44 -17.90
CA ASP A 99 -11.55 -9.86 -18.87
C ASP A 99 -11.13 -8.43 -19.25
N LEU A 100 -11.43 -8.03 -20.48
CA LEU A 100 -11.17 -6.67 -20.97
C LEU A 100 -11.99 -5.60 -20.25
N ARG A 101 -13.08 -5.99 -19.60
CA ARG A 101 -13.95 -5.13 -18.80
C ARG A 101 -13.64 -5.19 -17.29
N THR A 102 -12.54 -5.84 -16.91
CA THR A 102 -12.01 -5.82 -15.54
C THR A 102 -10.78 -4.91 -15.47
N GLY A 103 -10.94 -3.78 -14.80
CA GLY A 103 -9.92 -2.74 -14.66
C GLY A 103 -9.19 -2.77 -13.33
N LEU A 104 -8.14 -1.97 -13.24
CA LEU A 104 -7.29 -1.79 -12.07
C LEU A 104 -6.93 -0.32 -11.91
N VAL A 105 -7.27 0.26 -10.75
CA VAL A 105 -6.86 1.61 -10.35
C VAL A 105 -6.29 1.53 -8.94
N VAL A 106 -4.98 1.43 -8.83
CA VAL A 106 -4.28 1.29 -7.54
C VAL A 106 -3.06 2.21 -7.52
N GLY A 107 -2.79 2.81 -6.38
CA GLY A 107 -1.72 3.78 -6.28
C GLY A 107 -1.02 3.78 -4.93
N SER A 108 0.02 4.59 -4.84
CA SER A 108 0.82 4.86 -3.64
C SER A 108 1.05 6.36 -3.52
N GLY A 109 1.12 6.86 -2.30
CA GLY A 109 1.51 8.25 -2.03
C GLY A 109 2.96 8.52 -2.35
N GLY A 110 3.82 7.51 -2.25
CA GLY A 110 5.22 7.52 -2.65
C GLY A 110 5.68 6.19 -3.21
N PRO A 111 6.48 6.17 -4.29
CA PRO A 111 7.14 4.95 -4.75
C PRO A 111 8.15 4.44 -3.71
N SER A 112 8.72 3.26 -3.94
CA SER A 112 9.68 2.66 -3.01
C SER A 112 10.90 3.56 -2.76
N THR A 113 10.93 4.24 -1.61
CA THR A 113 12.08 5.06 -1.17
C THR A 113 13.26 4.18 -0.78
N SER A 114 13.03 2.98 -0.26
CA SER A 114 14.09 2.01 0.04
C SER A 114 14.83 1.60 -1.24
N ALA A 115 14.11 1.24 -2.29
CA ALA A 115 14.72 0.87 -3.57
C ALA A 115 15.46 2.06 -4.22
N GLN A 116 14.93 3.28 -4.09
CA GLN A 116 15.59 4.49 -4.60
C GLN A 116 16.94 4.75 -3.91
N VAL A 117 16.97 4.64 -2.59
CA VAL A 117 18.21 4.83 -1.81
C VAL A 117 19.23 3.74 -2.11
N VAL A 118 18.82 2.47 -2.14
CA VAL A 118 19.69 1.36 -2.52
C VAL A 118 20.28 1.56 -3.92
N ALA A 119 19.49 1.99 -4.89
CA ALA A 119 19.98 2.27 -6.23
C ALA A 119 20.99 3.43 -6.25
N ALA A 120 20.72 4.51 -5.52
CA ALA A 120 21.60 5.66 -5.41
C ALA A 120 22.96 5.28 -4.75
N ASP A 121 22.92 4.49 -3.69
CA ASP A 121 24.12 4.05 -2.97
C ASP A 121 24.94 3.08 -3.81
N LEU A 122 24.33 2.15 -4.50
CA LEU A 122 25.02 1.26 -5.44
C LEU A 122 25.71 2.05 -6.57
N ALA A 123 25.03 3.06 -7.10
CA ALA A 123 25.61 3.90 -8.15
C ALA A 123 26.81 4.70 -7.67
N ARG A 124 26.76 5.28 -6.44
CA ARG A 124 27.84 6.06 -5.83
C ARG A 124 29.02 5.20 -5.39
N GLN A 125 28.75 4.08 -4.71
CA GLN A 125 29.78 3.25 -4.07
C GLN A 125 30.42 2.24 -5.02
N LYS A 126 29.72 1.84 -6.08
CA LYS A 126 30.17 0.83 -7.03
C LYS A 126 30.13 1.32 -8.47
N SER A 127 28.98 1.27 -9.12
CA SER A 127 28.74 1.81 -10.46
C SER A 127 27.25 1.76 -10.83
N PRO A 128 26.77 2.57 -11.79
CA PRO A 128 25.40 2.48 -12.31
C PRO A 128 25.02 1.08 -12.80
N LYS A 129 25.95 0.33 -13.41
CA LYS A 129 25.72 -1.03 -13.88
C LYS A 129 25.32 -2.01 -12.77
N ARG A 130 25.72 -1.75 -11.53
CA ARG A 130 25.41 -2.59 -10.36
C ARG A 130 24.00 -2.39 -9.82
N VAL A 131 23.30 -1.34 -10.20
CA VAL A 131 21.89 -1.09 -9.83
C VAL A 131 20.99 -2.20 -10.35
N GLY A 132 21.30 -2.74 -11.54
CA GLY A 132 20.55 -3.83 -12.16
C GLY A 132 19.21 -3.38 -12.77
N PRO A 133 18.45 -4.31 -13.34
CA PRO A 133 17.27 -3.98 -14.18
C PRO A 133 15.97 -3.79 -13.40
N TYR A 134 15.95 -4.04 -12.09
CA TYR A 134 14.71 -4.09 -11.31
C TYR A 134 14.39 -2.80 -10.53
N ALA A 135 15.27 -1.80 -10.55
CA ALA A 135 15.08 -0.57 -9.81
C ALA A 135 13.90 0.26 -10.37
N VAL A 136 13.80 0.38 -11.69
CA VAL A 136 12.73 1.18 -12.34
C VAL A 136 11.33 0.69 -11.95
N PRO A 137 10.95 -0.59 -12.13
CA PRO A 137 9.62 -1.06 -11.75
C PRO A 137 9.32 -0.93 -10.26
N LYS A 138 10.33 -0.85 -9.38
CA LYS A 138 10.14 -0.62 -7.94
C LYS A 138 9.90 0.85 -7.59
N THR A 139 10.51 1.78 -8.32
CA THR A 139 10.57 3.21 -7.98
C THR A 139 9.65 4.09 -8.81
N MET A 140 9.09 3.58 -9.91
CA MET A 140 8.15 4.35 -10.73
C MET A 140 6.81 4.59 -10.02
N CYS A 141 6.16 5.73 -10.26
CA CYS A 141 4.87 6.09 -9.65
C CYS A 141 3.75 5.07 -9.95
N SER A 142 3.85 4.36 -11.08
CA SER A 142 2.92 3.30 -11.50
C SER A 142 3.32 1.89 -11.02
N THR A 143 4.21 1.78 -10.03
CA THR A 143 4.73 0.48 -9.56
C THR A 143 3.61 -0.49 -9.17
N LEU A 144 2.54 -0.01 -8.51
CA LEU A 144 1.45 -0.86 -8.07
C LEU A 144 0.65 -1.41 -9.26
N SER A 145 0.13 -0.53 -10.13
CA SER A 145 -0.67 -0.97 -11.29
C SER A 145 0.13 -1.84 -12.26
N ALA A 146 1.40 -1.52 -12.50
CA ALA A 146 2.26 -2.31 -13.38
C ALA A 146 2.53 -3.72 -12.83
N ASN A 147 2.87 -3.83 -11.52
CA ASN A 147 3.11 -5.14 -10.91
C ASN A 147 1.83 -5.96 -10.82
N MET A 148 0.70 -5.36 -10.41
CA MET A 148 -0.56 -6.08 -10.26
C MET A 148 -1.12 -6.53 -11.61
N SER A 149 -1.18 -5.64 -12.61
CA SER A 149 -1.68 -6.02 -13.94
C SER A 149 -0.87 -7.14 -14.57
N THR A 150 0.46 -7.11 -14.40
CA THR A 150 1.34 -8.16 -14.92
C THR A 150 1.16 -9.48 -14.17
N ALA A 151 1.17 -9.44 -12.84
CA ALA A 151 1.10 -10.64 -12.01
C ALA A 151 -0.23 -11.38 -12.14
N PHE A 152 -1.35 -10.65 -12.21
CA PHE A 152 -2.69 -11.24 -12.35
C PHE A 152 -3.18 -11.36 -13.80
N GLY A 153 -2.37 -10.91 -14.76
CA GLY A 153 -2.69 -11.00 -16.19
C GLY A 153 -3.89 -10.14 -16.61
N MET A 154 -4.09 -8.99 -15.95
CA MET A 154 -5.21 -8.09 -16.22
C MET A 154 -5.11 -7.46 -17.60
N ARG A 155 -6.24 -7.28 -18.28
CA ARG A 155 -6.31 -6.85 -19.68
C ARG A 155 -7.20 -5.64 -19.89
N GLY A 156 -7.99 -5.25 -18.90
CA GLY A 156 -8.79 -4.02 -18.92
C GLY A 156 -7.95 -2.76 -18.63
N LEU A 157 -8.61 -1.66 -18.31
CA LEU A 157 -7.93 -0.41 -17.95
C LEU A 157 -7.01 -0.63 -16.74
N SER A 158 -5.77 -0.16 -16.81
CA SER A 158 -4.81 -0.30 -15.72
C SER A 158 -3.93 0.94 -15.62
N TYR A 159 -3.99 1.63 -14.48
CA TYR A 159 -3.13 2.78 -14.17
C TYR A 159 -3.10 3.08 -12.67
N SER A 160 -2.18 3.94 -12.28
CA SER A 160 -2.06 4.44 -10.92
C SER A 160 -2.44 5.91 -10.82
N ILE A 161 -3.08 6.27 -9.71
CA ILE A 161 -3.24 7.64 -9.24
C ILE A 161 -2.26 7.83 -8.08
N SER A 162 -1.71 9.03 -7.90
CA SER A 162 -0.96 9.41 -6.72
C SER A 162 -1.44 10.78 -6.24
N SER A 163 -1.92 10.81 -5.01
CA SER A 163 -2.43 12.01 -4.34
C SER A 163 -2.13 11.96 -2.84
N ALA A 164 -0.89 11.58 -2.50
CA ALA A 164 -0.39 11.44 -1.14
C ALA A 164 -1.32 10.55 -0.27
N CYS A 165 -1.69 10.96 0.93
CA CYS A 165 -2.55 10.21 1.85
C CYS A 165 -3.97 9.95 1.32
N SER A 166 -4.42 10.66 0.28
CA SER A 166 -5.74 10.49 -0.35
C SER A 166 -5.74 9.51 -1.53
N THR A 167 -4.60 8.93 -1.87
CA THR A 167 -4.41 8.10 -3.07
C THR A 167 -5.44 6.98 -3.17
N SER A 168 -5.57 6.14 -2.13
CA SER A 168 -6.50 5.00 -2.18
C SER A 168 -7.96 5.43 -2.33
N ALA A 169 -8.36 6.52 -1.65
CA ALA A 169 -9.71 7.07 -1.78
C ALA A 169 -9.99 7.54 -3.20
N HIS A 170 -9.02 8.23 -3.83
CA HIS A 170 -9.14 8.65 -5.23
C HIS A 170 -9.17 7.46 -6.19
N CYS A 171 -8.38 6.41 -5.94
CA CYS A 171 -8.42 5.17 -6.73
C CYS A 171 -9.80 4.51 -6.67
N ILE A 172 -10.40 4.39 -5.47
CA ILE A 172 -11.73 3.81 -5.27
C ILE A 172 -12.81 4.67 -5.95
N GLY A 173 -12.77 5.99 -5.74
CA GLY A 173 -13.70 6.92 -6.39
C GLY A 173 -13.64 6.84 -7.91
N ASN A 174 -12.45 6.88 -8.47
CA ASN A 174 -12.26 6.77 -9.91
C ASN A 174 -12.66 5.38 -10.46
N GLY A 175 -12.34 4.30 -9.75
CA GLY A 175 -12.82 2.95 -10.09
C GLY A 175 -14.35 2.88 -10.14
N SER A 176 -15.03 3.50 -9.18
CA SER A 176 -16.48 3.62 -9.17
C SER A 176 -17.01 4.39 -10.38
N GLU A 177 -16.39 5.51 -10.75
CA GLU A 177 -16.76 6.30 -11.92
C GLU A 177 -16.59 5.51 -13.23
N LEU A 178 -15.54 4.69 -13.35
CA LEU A 178 -15.34 3.84 -14.53
C LEU A 178 -16.49 2.84 -14.70
N ILE A 179 -17.00 2.27 -13.62
CA ILE A 179 -18.18 1.37 -13.67
C ILE A 179 -19.46 2.17 -13.97
N GLN A 180 -19.65 3.30 -13.30
CA GLN A 180 -20.82 4.16 -13.51
C GLN A 180 -20.96 4.62 -14.97
N MET A 181 -19.83 4.94 -15.59
CA MET A 181 -19.75 5.38 -17.00
C MET A 181 -19.76 4.23 -18.02
N ASP A 182 -19.93 2.98 -17.58
CA ASP A 182 -19.95 1.79 -18.42
C ASP A 182 -18.63 1.52 -19.17
N LYS A 183 -17.51 1.96 -18.61
CA LYS A 183 -16.16 1.70 -19.17
C LYS A 183 -15.59 0.37 -18.71
N GLN A 184 -15.93 -0.05 -17.48
CA GLN A 184 -15.56 -1.33 -16.90
C GLN A 184 -16.77 -1.92 -16.19
N ASP A 185 -16.78 -3.24 -15.97
CA ASP A 185 -17.80 -3.94 -15.18
C ASP A 185 -17.29 -4.26 -13.78
N ILE A 186 -15.99 -4.51 -13.66
CA ILE A 186 -15.28 -4.78 -12.41
C ILE A 186 -14.05 -3.86 -12.38
N VAL A 187 -13.73 -3.29 -11.21
CA VAL A 187 -12.49 -2.55 -11.01
C VAL A 187 -11.91 -2.92 -9.66
N PHE A 188 -10.68 -3.40 -9.66
CA PHE A 188 -9.88 -3.48 -8.44
C PHE A 188 -9.32 -2.09 -8.13
N ALA A 189 -9.59 -1.58 -6.94
CA ALA A 189 -9.22 -0.22 -6.56
C ALA A 189 -8.67 -0.17 -5.13
N GLY A 190 -7.69 0.69 -4.90
CA GLY A 190 -7.09 0.82 -3.58
C GLY A 190 -5.68 1.39 -3.62
N GLY A 191 -4.87 1.01 -2.65
CA GLY A 191 -3.49 1.48 -2.58
C GLY A 191 -2.66 0.80 -1.51
N ALA A 192 -1.37 1.12 -1.52
CA ALA A 192 -0.39 0.58 -0.58
C ALA A 192 0.74 1.57 -0.33
N GLU A 193 1.34 1.45 0.84
CA GLU A 193 2.56 2.18 1.20
C GLU A 193 3.59 1.23 1.80
N GLU A 194 4.89 1.49 1.52
CA GLU A 194 5.98 0.85 2.23
C GLU A 194 6.32 1.60 3.53
N LEU A 195 7.00 0.93 4.45
CA LEU A 195 7.59 1.54 5.62
C LEU A 195 9.11 1.50 5.50
N HIS A 196 9.73 2.66 5.34
CA HIS A 196 11.18 2.78 5.33
C HIS A 196 11.63 4.08 6.00
N TRP A 197 12.74 4.05 6.72
CA TRP A 197 13.25 5.20 7.47
C TRP A 197 13.48 6.44 6.58
N THR A 198 13.82 6.25 5.30
CA THR A 198 14.03 7.34 4.35
C THR A 198 12.76 8.13 4.03
N LEU A 199 11.58 7.52 4.13
CA LEU A 199 10.31 8.22 4.06
C LEU A 199 9.97 8.83 5.42
N THR A 200 10.16 8.07 6.50
CA THR A 200 9.87 8.50 7.86
C THR A 200 10.63 9.78 8.23
N VAL A 201 11.92 9.89 7.87
CA VAL A 201 12.73 11.06 8.18
C VAL A 201 12.18 12.36 7.60
N LEU A 202 11.50 12.31 6.47
CA LEU A 202 10.91 13.50 5.85
C LEU A 202 9.77 14.07 6.71
N PHE A 203 8.93 13.21 7.26
CA PHE A 203 7.85 13.59 8.17
C PHE A 203 8.34 13.94 9.57
N ASP A 204 9.39 13.26 10.06
CA ASP A 204 10.02 13.58 11.33
C ASP A 204 10.66 14.97 11.29
N ALA A 205 11.38 15.29 10.22
CA ALA A 205 11.99 16.60 10.00
C ALA A 205 10.96 17.72 9.96
N MET A 206 9.78 17.48 9.41
CA MET A 206 8.68 18.45 9.37
C MET A 206 7.94 18.57 10.71
N GLY A 207 8.22 17.70 11.70
CA GLY A 207 7.54 17.72 13.01
C GLY A 207 6.11 17.18 12.97
N ALA A 208 5.76 16.35 11.99
CA ALA A 208 4.41 15.87 11.79
C ALA A 208 4.12 14.56 12.53
N LEU A 209 5.15 13.84 12.99
CA LEU A 209 5.01 12.54 13.65
C LEU A 209 4.83 12.69 15.17
N SER A 210 4.06 11.76 15.74
CA SER A 210 3.91 11.62 17.19
C SER A 210 5.25 11.29 17.84
N SER A 211 5.64 12.04 18.89
CA SER A 211 6.87 11.84 19.64
C SER A 211 6.67 11.77 21.16
N LYS A 212 5.52 12.18 21.68
CA LYS A 212 5.21 12.13 23.11
C LYS A 212 4.98 10.71 23.63
N TYR A 213 4.67 9.79 22.74
CA TYR A 213 4.28 8.42 23.08
C TYR A 213 5.36 7.37 22.75
N ASN A 214 6.62 7.78 22.62
CA ASN A 214 7.74 6.88 22.32
C ASN A 214 7.85 5.70 23.31
N GLU A 215 7.55 5.91 24.59
CA GLU A 215 7.59 4.89 25.62
C GLU A 215 6.24 4.15 25.81
N THR A 216 5.20 4.61 25.12
CA THR A 216 3.88 3.97 25.13
C THR A 216 3.33 3.90 23.69
N PRO A 217 4.01 3.18 22.79
CA PRO A 217 3.74 3.23 21.34
C PRO A 217 2.29 2.90 21.00
N GLN A 218 1.67 1.98 21.72
CA GLN A 218 0.25 1.61 21.52
C GLN A 218 -0.75 2.75 21.74
N LYS A 219 -0.31 3.87 22.32
CA LYS A 219 -1.12 5.08 22.56
C LYS A 219 -0.83 6.20 21.54
N ALA A 220 0.14 6.02 20.66
CA ALA A 220 0.63 7.10 19.79
C ALA A 220 -0.35 7.45 18.65
N SER A 221 -0.95 6.45 18.00
CA SER A 221 -1.96 6.67 16.97
C SER A 221 -3.32 6.92 17.62
N ARG A 222 -3.73 8.18 17.65
CA ARG A 222 -4.92 8.63 18.37
C ARG A 222 -5.63 9.78 17.64
N ALA A 223 -6.10 9.48 16.42
CA ALA A 223 -6.79 10.44 15.58
C ALA A 223 -8.00 11.07 16.31
N TYR A 224 -8.21 12.38 16.13
CA TYR A 224 -9.27 13.19 16.74
C TYR A 224 -9.20 13.36 18.28
N ASP A 225 -8.29 12.66 18.98
CA ASP A 225 -8.10 12.82 20.42
C ASP A 225 -7.49 14.20 20.75
N VAL A 226 -7.90 14.80 21.86
CA VAL A 226 -7.40 16.13 22.30
C VAL A 226 -5.90 16.11 22.61
N ASN A 227 -5.36 14.96 23.04
CA ASN A 227 -3.95 14.80 23.41
C ASN A 227 -3.08 14.29 22.24
N ARG A 228 -3.60 14.22 21.02
CA ARG A 228 -2.79 13.85 19.86
C ARG A 228 -1.66 14.84 19.64
N ASP A 229 -0.52 14.36 19.17
CA ASP A 229 0.68 15.17 18.94
C ASP A 229 1.34 14.94 17.57
N GLY A 230 0.66 14.27 16.67
CA GLY A 230 1.10 13.91 15.35
C GLY A 230 0.53 12.57 14.89
N PHE A 231 0.86 12.15 13.68
CA PHE A 231 0.48 10.83 13.19
C PHE A 231 1.61 9.81 13.39
N VAL A 232 1.32 8.54 13.20
CA VAL A 232 2.30 7.45 13.22
C VAL A 232 2.44 6.89 11.82
N ILE A 233 3.69 6.83 11.32
CA ILE A 233 4.00 6.24 10.02
C ILE A 233 3.76 4.72 10.05
N ALA A 234 3.15 4.17 9.02
CA ALA A 234 2.88 2.75 8.92
C ALA A 234 2.93 2.26 7.47
N ALA A 235 3.10 0.95 7.30
CA ALA A 235 2.97 0.28 6.02
C ALA A 235 1.65 -0.50 5.91
N GLY A 236 1.32 -0.89 4.71
CA GLY A 236 0.20 -1.78 4.42
C GLY A 236 -0.42 -1.56 3.06
N ALA A 237 -1.50 -2.29 2.81
CA ALA A 237 -2.30 -2.19 1.60
C ALA A 237 -3.77 -2.46 1.88
N GLY A 238 -4.65 -1.84 1.08
CA GLY A 238 -6.07 -2.16 1.00
C GLY A 238 -6.53 -2.14 -0.44
N VAL A 239 -7.28 -3.16 -0.86
CA VAL A 239 -7.85 -3.30 -2.21
C VAL A 239 -9.28 -3.78 -2.09
N VAL A 240 -10.16 -3.17 -2.86
CA VAL A 240 -11.54 -3.59 -3.02
C VAL A 240 -11.85 -3.90 -4.46
#